data_c0a69c09f9057ecf997037483c29f29d
#
_entry.id   c0a69c09f9057ecf997037483c29f29d
#
_cell.length_a   1.000
_cell.length_b   1.000
_cell.length_c   1.000
_cell.angle_alpha   90.00
_cell.angle_beta   90.00
_cell.angle_gamma   90.00
#
_symmetry.space_group_name_H-M   'P 1'
#
loop_
_entity.id
_entity.type
_entity.pdbx_description
1 polymer ?
#
loop_
_entity_poly.entity_id
_entity_poly.type
_entity_poly.pdbx_seq_one_letter_code
_entity_poly.pdbx_strand_id
1 'polypeptide(L)'
;MIMMQGTYYKEWSSVLNREMEFKVYGSAGVPVLALPARGGRFFDWENNGMPDAIAQLLNEGKIQLFCADSVDGEGVLNGDLPLRRRAEAQEKYFVYLTAELAPRILTLNKAEKGTKIWCAGVDL
;
A
#
# COMPACT_ATOMS: atom_id res chain seq x y z
N MET A 1 -17.75 2.29 19.62
CA MET A 1 -16.53 1.62 19.15
C MET A 1 -15.59 2.66 18.55
N ILE A 2 -14.33 2.63 18.94
CA ILE A 2 -13.33 3.57 18.42
C ILE A 2 -12.68 2.91 17.19
N MET A 3 -12.75 3.56 16.05
CA MET A 3 -12.07 3.12 14.84
C MET A 3 -10.55 3.24 15.01
N MET A 4 -9.83 2.26 14.50
CA MET A 4 -8.36 2.30 14.46
C MET A 4 -7.91 3.50 13.62
N GLN A 5 -7.05 4.34 14.21
CA GLN A 5 -6.54 5.54 13.54
C GLN A 5 -5.29 5.20 12.74
N GLY A 6 -5.27 5.64 11.49
CA GLY A 6 -4.10 5.51 10.62
C GLY A 6 -3.42 6.85 10.41
N THR A 7 -2.16 6.79 10.01
CA THR A 7 -1.39 7.97 9.60
C THR A 7 -1.35 8.04 8.08
N TYR A 8 -1.79 9.16 7.54
CA TYR A 8 -1.85 9.37 6.10
C TYR A 8 -0.55 9.97 5.58
N TYR A 9 -0.08 9.45 4.44
CA TYR A 9 1.09 9.96 3.74
C TYR A 9 0.75 10.23 2.29
N LYS A 10 1.33 11.30 1.77
CA LYS A 10 1.25 11.65 0.36
C LYS A 10 2.65 12.07 -0.07
N GLU A 11 3.30 11.26 -0.90
CA GLU A 11 4.70 11.44 -1.25
C GLU A 11 4.91 11.32 -2.76
N TRP A 12 5.87 12.07 -3.28
CA TRP A 12 6.17 12.07 -4.71
C TRP A 12 6.80 10.74 -5.14
N SER A 13 6.32 10.21 -6.26
CA SER A 13 6.89 9.03 -6.92
C SER A 13 7.58 9.46 -8.21
N SER A 14 8.89 9.25 -8.28
CA SER A 14 9.64 9.51 -9.51
C SER A 14 9.31 8.51 -10.61
N VAL A 15 9.06 7.26 -10.22
CA VAL A 15 8.70 6.19 -11.16
C VAL A 15 7.38 6.50 -11.84
N LEU A 16 6.37 6.91 -11.06
CA LEU A 16 5.02 7.17 -11.57
C LEU A 16 4.80 8.63 -11.97
N ASN A 17 5.77 9.50 -11.66
CA ASN A 17 5.72 10.94 -11.96
C ASN A 17 4.43 11.59 -11.44
N ARG A 18 4.10 11.26 -10.17
CA ARG A 18 2.91 11.80 -9.49
C ARG A 18 3.04 11.59 -7.98
N GLU A 19 2.18 12.28 -7.23
CA GLU A 19 2.03 12.02 -5.80
C GLU A 19 1.33 10.68 -5.60
N MET A 20 1.87 9.87 -4.69
CA MET A 20 1.25 8.61 -4.30
C MET A 20 0.86 8.66 -2.83
N GLU A 21 -0.28 8.09 -2.53
CA GLU A 21 -0.86 8.11 -1.19
C GLU A 21 -0.77 6.73 -0.55
N PHE A 22 -0.58 6.70 0.76
CA PHE A 22 -0.69 5.46 1.53
C PHE A 22 -1.03 5.79 2.98
N LYS A 23 -1.53 4.81 3.70
CA LYS A 23 -1.94 5.00 5.09
C LYS A 23 -1.34 3.90 5.94
N VAL A 24 -0.86 4.26 7.13
CA VAL A 24 -0.12 3.36 8.01
C VAL A 24 -0.89 3.18 9.31
N TYR A 25 -1.06 1.94 9.73
CA TYR A 25 -1.70 1.58 10.99
C TYR A 25 -0.72 0.82 11.86
N GLY A 26 -0.70 1.15 13.15
CA GLY A 26 0.26 0.57 14.08
C GLY A 26 1.59 1.31 14.07
N SER A 27 2.48 0.94 14.99
CA SER A 27 3.75 1.66 15.19
C SER A 27 4.98 0.78 15.14
N ALA A 28 4.82 -0.53 15.17
CA ALA A 28 5.95 -1.47 15.23
C ALA A 28 5.50 -2.87 14.84
N GLY A 29 6.46 -3.75 14.67
CA GLY A 29 6.21 -5.16 14.40
C GLY A 29 6.51 -5.54 12.96
N VAL A 30 5.91 -6.64 12.52
CA VAL A 30 6.11 -7.12 11.15
C VAL A 30 5.47 -6.14 10.17
N PRO A 31 6.22 -5.60 9.19
CA PRO A 31 5.64 -4.72 8.19
C PRO A 31 4.83 -5.53 7.18
N VAL A 32 3.56 -5.17 7.02
CA VAL A 32 2.64 -5.80 6.08
C VAL A 32 2.19 -4.77 5.06
N LEU A 33 2.47 -5.01 3.79
CA LEU A 33 2.00 -4.19 2.69
C LEU A 33 0.65 -4.74 2.23
N ALA A 34 -0.39 -3.95 2.43
CA ALA A 34 -1.74 -4.29 1.99
C ALA A 34 -2.03 -3.59 0.67
N LEU A 35 -2.28 -4.37 -0.37
CA LEU A 35 -2.61 -3.86 -1.69
C LEU A 35 -4.12 -3.79 -1.85
N PRO A 36 -4.66 -2.71 -2.45
CA PRO A 36 -6.11 -2.60 -2.63
C PRO A 36 -6.61 -3.61 -3.66
N ALA A 37 -7.91 -3.87 -3.63
CA ALA A 37 -8.55 -4.66 -4.64
C ALA A 37 -8.43 -3.98 -6.01
N ARG A 38 -8.73 -4.70 -7.07
CA ARG A 38 -8.67 -4.19 -8.44
C ARG A 38 -9.47 -2.89 -8.58
N GLY A 39 -8.81 -1.83 -9.05
CA GLY A 39 -9.42 -0.51 -9.15
C GLY A 39 -9.60 0.20 -7.83
N GLY A 40 -9.10 -0.36 -6.74
CA GLY A 40 -9.27 0.19 -5.40
C GLY A 40 -8.28 1.27 -5.03
N ARG A 41 -8.44 1.79 -3.83
CA ARG A 41 -7.66 2.90 -3.29
C ARG A 41 -7.06 2.53 -1.93
N PHE A 42 -6.13 3.35 -1.46
CA PHE A 42 -5.42 3.13 -0.19
C PHE A 42 -6.36 3.03 1.02
N PHE A 43 -7.57 3.57 0.94
CA PHE A 43 -8.54 3.55 2.05
C PHE A 43 -9.49 2.36 2.02
N ASP A 44 -9.38 1.45 1.04
CA ASP A 44 -10.31 0.32 0.91
C ASP A 44 -10.25 -0.63 2.09
N TRP A 45 -9.05 -0.93 2.58
CA TRP A 45 -8.89 -1.81 3.74
C TRP A 45 -9.55 -1.22 4.99
N GLU A 46 -9.41 0.11 5.18
CA GLU A 46 -10.06 0.81 6.28
C GLU A 46 -11.57 0.76 6.15
N ASN A 47 -12.10 1.05 4.95
CA ASN A 47 -13.52 1.03 4.69
C ASN A 47 -14.15 -0.35 4.89
N ASN A 48 -13.39 -1.41 4.67
CA ASN A 48 -13.83 -2.78 4.88
C ASN A 48 -13.55 -3.31 6.29
N GLY A 49 -13.07 -2.47 7.18
CA GLY A 49 -12.90 -2.80 8.59
C GLY A 49 -11.68 -3.66 8.95
N MET A 50 -10.73 -3.82 8.04
CA MET A 50 -9.56 -4.66 8.30
C MET A 50 -8.69 -4.12 9.45
N PRO A 51 -8.34 -2.81 9.50
CA PRO A 51 -7.55 -2.30 10.62
C PRO A 51 -8.25 -2.51 11.97
N ASP A 52 -9.56 -2.34 12.03
CA ASP A 52 -10.32 -2.57 13.26
C ASP A 52 -10.32 -4.04 13.63
N ALA A 53 -10.42 -4.94 12.66
CA ALA A 53 -10.44 -6.38 12.90
C ALA A 53 -9.12 -6.89 13.50
N ILE A 54 -8.00 -6.25 13.16
CA ILE A 54 -6.67 -6.63 13.69
C ILE A 54 -6.12 -5.59 14.67
N ALA A 55 -6.99 -4.76 15.24
CA ALA A 55 -6.57 -3.66 16.12
C ALA A 55 -5.72 -4.14 17.29
N GLN A 56 -6.02 -5.31 17.86
CA GLN A 56 -5.24 -5.85 18.95
C GLN A 56 -3.78 -6.08 18.55
N LEU A 57 -3.55 -6.68 17.37
CA LEU A 57 -2.19 -6.93 16.86
C LEU A 57 -1.45 -5.61 16.57
N LEU A 58 -2.16 -4.63 16.04
CA LEU A 58 -1.59 -3.31 15.77
C LEU A 58 -1.23 -2.58 17.05
N ASN A 59 -2.11 -2.60 18.04
CA ASN A 59 -1.89 -1.93 19.33
C ASN A 59 -0.79 -2.58 20.14
N GLU A 60 -0.62 -3.90 20.03
CA GLU A 60 0.43 -4.63 20.71
C GLU A 60 1.79 -4.53 20.00
N GLY A 61 1.86 -3.86 18.87
CA GLY A 61 3.10 -3.70 18.11
C GLY A 61 3.59 -4.98 17.43
N LYS A 62 2.70 -5.91 17.13
CA LYS A 62 3.05 -7.17 16.46
C LYS A 62 3.06 -7.05 14.95
N ILE A 63 2.20 -6.18 14.43
CA ILE A 63 2.05 -5.92 12.99
C ILE A 63 1.96 -4.41 12.79
N GLN A 64 2.59 -3.92 11.73
CA GLN A 64 2.38 -2.57 11.23
C GLN A 64 1.84 -2.69 9.80
N LEU A 65 0.67 -2.12 9.54
CA LEU A 65 -0.05 -2.28 8.28
C LEU A 65 0.14 -1.03 7.41
N PHE A 66 0.62 -1.24 6.18
CA PHE A 66 0.84 -0.17 5.19
C PHE A 66 -0.13 -0.39 4.04
N CYS A 67 -1.16 0.45 3.95
CA CYS A 67 -2.18 0.34 2.90
C CYS A 67 -1.80 1.22 1.73
N ALA A 68 -1.35 0.60 0.65
CA ALA A 68 -0.92 1.29 -0.56
C ALA A 68 -2.10 1.69 -1.44
N ASP A 69 -1.90 2.72 -2.25
CA ASP A 69 -2.83 3.12 -3.30
C ASP A 69 -2.56 2.32 -4.58
N SER A 70 -3.46 2.42 -5.55
CA SER A 70 -3.27 1.88 -6.88
C SER A 70 -3.50 2.95 -7.94
N VAL A 71 -3.02 2.68 -9.15
CA VAL A 71 -3.24 3.55 -10.31
C VAL A 71 -3.96 2.77 -11.42
N ASP A 72 -4.70 1.73 -11.06
CA ASP A 72 -5.35 0.84 -12.02
C ASP A 72 -6.27 1.58 -12.99
N GLY A 73 -7.01 2.56 -12.48
CA GLY A 73 -7.91 3.35 -13.34
C GLY A 73 -7.21 4.21 -14.37
N GLU A 74 -5.94 4.56 -14.11
CA GLU A 74 -5.12 5.36 -15.03
C GLU A 74 -4.29 4.47 -15.96
N GLY A 75 -4.17 3.19 -15.67
CA GLY A 75 -3.30 2.26 -16.37
C GLY A 75 -4.02 0.99 -16.79
N VAL A 76 -3.84 -0.08 -16.01
CA VAL A 76 -4.30 -1.42 -16.40
C VAL A 76 -5.80 -1.51 -16.66
N LEU A 77 -6.62 -0.71 -15.96
CA LEU A 77 -8.07 -0.66 -16.15
C LEU A 77 -8.54 0.44 -17.07
N ASN A 78 -7.64 1.22 -17.65
CA ASN A 78 -8.01 2.27 -18.60
C ASN A 78 -8.21 1.68 -19.99
N GLY A 79 -9.47 1.46 -20.39
CA GLY A 79 -9.84 0.89 -21.68
C GLY A 79 -9.47 1.74 -22.88
N ASP A 80 -9.20 3.03 -22.68
CA ASP A 80 -8.79 3.95 -23.76
C ASP A 80 -7.32 3.77 -24.15
N LEU A 81 -6.53 3.08 -23.32
CA LEU A 81 -5.13 2.81 -23.60
C LEU A 81 -4.96 1.49 -24.36
N PRO A 82 -4.00 1.45 -25.32
CA PRO A 82 -3.60 0.18 -25.93
C PRO A 82 -3.12 -0.82 -24.88
N LEU A 83 -3.27 -2.11 -25.16
CA LEU A 83 -2.85 -3.17 -24.25
C LEU A 83 -1.38 -3.02 -23.81
N ARG A 84 -0.52 -2.66 -24.74
CA ARG A 84 0.91 -2.42 -24.47
C ARG A 84 1.10 -1.34 -23.40
N ARG A 85 0.36 -0.24 -23.49
CA ARG A 85 0.46 0.86 -22.52
C ARG A 85 -0.07 0.47 -21.15
N ARG A 86 -1.11 -0.36 -21.12
CA ARG A 86 -1.65 -0.90 -19.87
C ARG A 86 -0.63 -1.80 -19.18
N ALA A 87 0.06 -2.65 -19.95
CA ALA A 87 1.11 -3.50 -19.42
C ALA A 87 2.29 -2.70 -18.88
N GLU A 88 2.72 -1.65 -19.59
CA GLU A 88 3.77 -0.74 -19.15
C GLU A 88 3.38 -0.04 -17.84
N ALA A 89 2.13 0.40 -17.72
CA ALA A 89 1.64 1.04 -16.50
C ALA A 89 1.68 0.11 -15.30
N GLN A 90 1.30 -1.15 -15.48
CA GLN A 90 1.36 -2.16 -14.44
C GLN A 90 2.80 -2.43 -14.00
N GLU A 91 3.71 -2.50 -14.96
CA GLU A 91 5.12 -2.71 -14.69
C GLU A 91 5.71 -1.55 -13.90
N LYS A 92 5.37 -0.31 -14.26
CA LYS A 92 5.80 0.89 -13.52
C LYS A 92 5.26 0.89 -12.09
N TYR A 93 4.01 0.49 -11.91
CA TYR A 93 3.45 0.39 -10.57
C TYR A 93 4.23 -0.62 -9.72
N PHE A 94 4.58 -1.75 -10.29
CA PHE A 94 5.38 -2.76 -9.61
C PHE A 94 6.75 -2.21 -9.23
N VAL A 95 7.39 -1.45 -10.12
CA VAL A 95 8.67 -0.79 -9.82
C VAL A 95 8.51 0.21 -8.69
N TYR A 96 7.41 0.98 -8.68
CA TYR A 96 7.11 1.89 -7.58
C TYR A 96 7.06 1.14 -6.25
N LEU A 97 6.33 0.02 -6.20
CA LEU A 97 6.19 -0.76 -4.96
C LEU A 97 7.54 -1.27 -4.45
N THR A 98 8.41 -1.73 -5.35
CA THR A 98 9.68 -2.36 -4.95
C THR A 98 10.82 -1.38 -4.76
N ALA A 99 10.91 -0.36 -5.61
CA ALA A 99 12.04 0.57 -5.60
C ALA A 99 11.79 1.81 -4.73
N GLU A 100 10.55 2.21 -4.54
CA GLU A 100 10.21 3.42 -3.79
C GLU A 100 9.44 3.14 -2.50
N LEU A 101 8.32 2.43 -2.57
CA LEU A 101 7.47 2.21 -1.40
C LEU A 101 8.11 1.23 -0.40
N ALA A 102 8.66 0.12 -0.85
CA ALA A 102 9.25 -0.87 0.06
C ALA A 102 10.38 -0.29 0.91
N PRO A 103 11.36 0.47 0.36
CA PRO A 103 12.36 1.13 1.20
C PRO A 103 11.73 2.13 2.19
N ARG A 104 10.69 2.83 1.78
CA ARG A 104 9.99 3.79 2.65
C ARG A 104 9.29 3.07 3.81
N ILE A 105 8.67 1.92 3.53
CA ILE A 105 8.04 1.08 4.55
C ILE A 105 9.09 0.66 5.60
N LEU A 106 10.25 0.20 5.17
CA LEU A 106 11.30 -0.21 6.10
C LEU A 106 11.79 0.96 6.95
N THR A 107 11.91 2.15 6.37
CA THR A 107 12.29 3.35 7.10
C THR A 107 11.25 3.70 8.17
N LEU A 108 9.97 3.71 7.81
CA LEU A 108 8.88 4.02 8.74
C LEU A 108 8.72 2.95 9.82
N ASN A 109 8.99 1.70 9.47
CA ASN A 109 8.95 0.57 10.41
C ASN A 109 10.17 0.54 11.32
N LYS A 110 11.22 1.30 11.00
CA LYS A 110 12.51 1.29 11.67
C LYS A 110 13.20 -0.09 11.59
N ALA A 111 12.91 -0.82 10.50
CA ALA A 111 13.49 -2.11 10.25
C ALA A 111 14.87 -1.99 9.60
N GLU A 112 15.68 -3.02 9.75
CA GLU A 112 16.97 -3.09 9.07
C GLU A 112 16.78 -3.30 7.58
N LYS A 113 17.74 -2.81 6.78
CA LYS A 113 17.77 -3.04 5.35
C LYS A 113 17.75 -4.56 5.08
N GLY A 114 16.89 -4.99 4.17
CA GLY A 114 16.74 -6.40 3.84
C GLY A 114 15.70 -7.14 4.65
N THR A 115 15.04 -6.46 5.61
CA THR A 115 13.90 -7.05 6.32
C THR A 115 12.79 -7.38 5.33
N LYS A 116 12.19 -8.56 5.48
CA LYS A 116 11.10 -8.99 4.63
C LYS A 116 9.81 -8.24 4.95
N ILE A 117 9.12 -7.82 3.90
CA ILE A 117 7.80 -7.21 3.99
C ILE A 117 6.79 -8.24 3.54
N TRP A 118 5.79 -8.51 4.39
CA TRP A 118 4.70 -9.40 4.03
C TRP A 118 3.70 -8.66 3.16
N CYS A 119 3.17 -9.33 2.15
CA CYS A 119 2.17 -8.74 1.27
C CYS A 119 0.82 -9.38 1.51
N ALA A 120 -0.22 -8.54 1.55
CA ALA A 120 -1.60 -8.98 1.62
C ALA A 120 -2.38 -8.32 0.49
N GLY A 121 -3.26 -9.05 -0.15
CA GLY A 121 -4.06 -8.53 -1.24
C GLY A 121 -5.38 -9.26 -1.34
N VAL A 122 -6.33 -8.65 -2.02
CA VAL A 122 -7.62 -9.24 -2.32
C VAL A 122 -7.75 -9.39 -3.82
N ASP A 123 -8.01 -10.60 -4.27
CA ASP A 123 -8.27 -10.86 -5.68
C ASP A 123 -9.76 -10.69 -5.96
N LEU A 124 -10.04 -10.16 -7.10
CA LEU A 124 -11.41 -9.94 -7.56
C LEU A 124 -11.74 -10.85 -8.71
#